data_725cb19848ff1a3a0b5ed32ae10901a5
#
_entry.id   725cb19848ff1a3a0b5ed32ae10901a5
#
_cell.length_a   1.000
_cell.length_b   1.000
_cell.length_c   1.000
_cell.angle_alpha   90.00
_cell.angle_beta   90.00
_cell.angle_gamma   90.00
#
_symmetry.space_group_name_H-M   'P 1'
#
loop_
_entity.id
_entity.type
_entity.pdbx_description
1 polymer ?
#
loop_
_entity_poly.entity_id
_entity_poly.type
_entity_poly.pdbx_seq_one_letter_code
_entity_poly.pdbx_strand_id
1 'polypeptide(L)'
;FRQWGSRTPGHPEVNFELGVENTSGPLGQGHTMAVGAAIAERFLAARFGEWTNHKIYTFISDGGIQEEISQGAGRIAGLLGLSNLIMYYDSNDVQLSTFVNEVTSEDTAMKYQAWGWNVITINGNDAAEIRAALKNANEETERPTLIIGKTIMGKGAMGPNGESFENKVSTHGQPLGAAGASIANTITNLGGDAENPFVIFDDVKELYAKRA
;
A
#
# COMPACT_ATOMS: atom_id res chain seq x y z
N PHE A 1 16.78 -4.20 -9.74
CA PHE A 1 15.56 -3.40 -9.85
C PHE A 1 15.58 -2.56 -11.13
N ARG A 2 14.54 -2.59 -11.93
CA ARG A 2 14.37 -1.85 -13.20
C ARG A 2 15.44 -2.14 -14.27
N GLN A 3 16.08 -3.28 -14.24
CA GLN A 3 17.05 -3.67 -15.29
C GLN A 3 16.39 -4.59 -16.31
N TRP A 4 16.75 -4.44 -17.57
CA TRP A 4 16.27 -5.32 -18.64
C TRP A 4 16.60 -6.78 -18.35
N GLY A 5 15.60 -7.66 -18.44
CA GLY A 5 15.75 -9.09 -18.14
C GLY A 5 15.83 -9.43 -16.63
N SER A 6 15.71 -8.44 -15.74
CA SER A 6 15.66 -8.67 -14.29
C SER A 6 14.30 -9.23 -13.86
N ARG A 7 14.30 -10.03 -12.76
CA ARG A 7 13.08 -10.49 -12.11
C ARG A 7 12.44 -9.44 -11.19
N THR A 8 13.06 -8.27 -11.05
CA THR A 8 12.61 -7.16 -10.20
C THR A 8 12.22 -5.96 -11.06
N PRO A 9 11.03 -5.97 -11.68
CA PRO A 9 10.56 -4.86 -12.50
C PRO A 9 10.26 -3.62 -11.65
N GLY A 10 10.04 -2.48 -12.30
CA GLY A 10 9.68 -1.22 -11.63
C GLY A 10 8.26 -1.19 -11.08
N HIS A 11 7.38 -2.02 -11.64
CA HIS A 11 6.00 -2.21 -11.22
C HIS A 11 5.69 -3.71 -11.20
N PRO A 12 4.69 -4.17 -10.42
CA PRO A 12 4.27 -5.57 -10.48
C PRO A 12 3.90 -5.97 -11.91
N GLU A 13 4.48 -7.06 -12.38
CA GLU A 13 4.18 -7.65 -13.69
C GLU A 13 3.61 -9.05 -13.50
N VAL A 14 2.56 -9.38 -14.27
CA VAL A 14 1.92 -10.68 -14.18
C VAL A 14 2.94 -11.81 -14.43
N ASN A 15 3.00 -12.73 -13.48
CA ASN A 15 3.84 -13.92 -13.54
C ASN A 15 3.23 -15.00 -12.66
N PHE A 16 2.42 -15.87 -13.23
CA PHE A 16 1.69 -16.91 -12.49
C PHE A 16 2.63 -17.90 -11.77
N GLU A 17 3.83 -18.15 -12.30
CA GLU A 17 4.82 -19.02 -11.65
C GLU A 17 5.33 -18.44 -10.33
N LEU A 18 5.35 -17.10 -10.20
CA LEU A 18 5.73 -16.39 -9.00
C LEU A 18 4.53 -15.96 -8.14
N GLY A 19 3.30 -16.34 -8.53
CA GLY A 19 2.08 -15.96 -7.82
C GLY A 19 1.65 -14.51 -8.04
N VAL A 20 2.15 -13.84 -9.09
CA VAL A 20 1.75 -12.48 -9.45
C VAL A 20 0.66 -12.54 -10.50
N GLU A 21 -0.57 -12.28 -10.11
CA GLU A 21 -1.76 -12.48 -10.97
C GLU A 21 -2.13 -11.27 -11.82
N ASN A 22 -1.66 -10.07 -11.46
CA ASN A 22 -2.00 -8.84 -12.16
C ASN A 22 -0.77 -7.97 -12.42
N THR A 23 -0.76 -7.31 -13.58
CA THR A 23 0.15 -6.19 -13.84
C THR A 23 -0.48 -4.90 -13.32
N SER A 24 0.29 -4.11 -12.58
CA SER A 24 -0.12 -2.81 -12.06
C SER A 24 1.05 -1.83 -12.19
N GLY A 25 0.76 -0.58 -12.45
CA GLY A 25 1.74 0.50 -12.63
C GLY A 25 1.03 1.80 -12.94
N PRO A 26 0.12 1.84 -13.93
CA PRO A 26 -0.75 3.00 -14.12
C PRO A 26 -1.61 3.23 -12.87
N LEU A 27 -1.57 4.46 -12.36
CA LEU A 27 -2.28 4.85 -11.14
C LEU A 27 -3.80 4.65 -11.30
N GLY A 28 -4.46 4.20 -10.25
CA GLY A 28 -5.90 3.94 -10.20
C GLY A 28 -6.34 2.57 -10.75
N GLN A 29 -5.57 1.90 -11.59
CA GLN A 29 -5.96 0.60 -12.15
C GLN A 29 -6.07 -0.49 -11.08
N GLY A 30 -5.07 -0.63 -10.20
CA GLY A 30 -5.10 -1.61 -9.11
C GLY A 30 -6.31 -1.45 -8.20
N HIS A 31 -6.67 -0.22 -7.86
CA HIS A 31 -7.87 0.09 -7.09
C HIS A 31 -9.15 -0.37 -7.81
N THR A 32 -9.25 -0.08 -9.10
CA THR A 32 -10.40 -0.48 -9.93
C THR A 32 -10.51 -2.00 -10.05
N MET A 33 -9.38 -2.69 -10.25
CA MET A 33 -9.32 -4.16 -10.27
C MET A 33 -9.79 -4.76 -8.93
N ALA A 34 -9.37 -4.17 -7.79
CA ALA A 34 -9.78 -4.63 -6.47
C ALA A 34 -11.29 -4.49 -6.24
N VAL A 35 -11.89 -3.39 -6.71
CA VAL A 35 -13.36 -3.22 -6.67
C VAL A 35 -14.04 -4.28 -7.53
N GLY A 36 -13.54 -4.54 -8.74
CA GLY A 36 -14.05 -5.62 -9.60
C GLY A 36 -13.93 -7.00 -8.95
N ALA A 37 -12.80 -7.29 -8.30
CA ALA A 37 -12.60 -8.54 -7.56
C ALA A 37 -13.56 -8.69 -6.38
N ALA A 38 -13.83 -7.59 -5.64
CA ALA A 38 -14.78 -7.60 -4.54
C ALA A 38 -16.24 -7.84 -5.00
N ILE A 39 -16.62 -7.31 -6.17
CA ILE A 39 -17.92 -7.59 -6.80
C ILE A 39 -17.99 -9.05 -7.21
N ALA A 40 -16.93 -9.58 -7.85
CA ALA A 40 -16.87 -10.96 -8.31
C ALA A 40 -16.93 -11.95 -7.13
N GLU A 41 -16.23 -11.67 -6.04
CA GLU A 41 -16.30 -12.50 -4.83
C GLU A 41 -17.73 -12.60 -4.29
N ARG A 42 -18.45 -11.48 -4.14
CA ARG A 42 -19.84 -11.47 -3.70
C ARG A 42 -20.76 -12.24 -4.63
N PHE A 43 -20.55 -12.13 -5.94
CA PHE A 43 -21.29 -12.92 -6.92
C PHE A 43 -21.04 -14.43 -6.75
N LEU A 44 -19.77 -14.81 -6.57
CA LEU A 44 -19.40 -16.22 -6.37
C LEU A 44 -19.97 -16.77 -5.06
N ALA A 45 -19.89 -16.00 -3.97
CA ALA A 45 -20.46 -16.37 -2.68
C ALA A 45 -21.98 -16.58 -2.75
N ALA A 46 -22.70 -15.66 -3.39
CA ALA A 46 -24.14 -15.78 -3.58
C ALA A 46 -24.54 -16.98 -4.45
N ARG A 47 -23.69 -17.36 -5.41
CA ARG A 47 -23.96 -18.45 -6.35
C ARG A 47 -23.55 -19.83 -5.85
N PHE A 48 -22.39 -19.91 -5.19
CA PHE A 48 -21.75 -21.17 -4.83
C PHE A 48 -21.69 -21.42 -3.33
N GLY A 49 -22.00 -20.42 -2.50
CA GLY A 49 -22.04 -20.53 -1.05
C GLY A 49 -20.83 -19.89 -0.34
N GLU A 50 -20.95 -19.76 0.96
CA GLU A 50 -20.01 -19.03 1.82
C GLU A 50 -18.58 -19.58 1.82
N TRP A 51 -18.35 -20.80 1.40
CA TRP A 51 -17.02 -21.38 1.30
C TRP A 51 -16.10 -20.65 0.31
N THR A 52 -16.67 -19.81 -0.57
CA THR A 52 -15.92 -18.93 -1.48
C THR A 52 -15.62 -17.57 -0.88
N ASN A 53 -16.14 -17.24 0.31
CA ASN A 53 -15.97 -15.94 0.92
C ASN A 53 -14.51 -15.64 1.22
N HIS A 54 -14.05 -14.47 0.80
CA HIS A 54 -12.73 -13.96 1.14
C HIS A 54 -12.69 -12.44 1.11
N LYS A 55 -11.71 -11.84 1.78
CA LYS A 55 -11.47 -10.41 1.75
C LYS A 55 -10.53 -10.05 0.62
N ILE A 56 -10.78 -8.90 0.00
CA ILE A 56 -9.92 -8.28 -1.01
C ILE A 56 -9.14 -7.16 -0.33
N TYR A 57 -7.82 -7.23 -0.40
CA TYR A 57 -6.93 -6.20 0.13
C TYR A 57 -6.27 -5.46 -1.02
N THR A 58 -6.19 -4.15 -0.91
CA THR A 58 -5.49 -3.32 -1.90
C THR A 58 -4.76 -2.16 -1.23
N PHE A 59 -3.71 -1.69 -1.88
CA PHE A 59 -2.96 -0.51 -1.47
C PHE A 59 -3.18 0.61 -2.47
N ILE A 60 -3.20 1.84 -1.98
CA ILE A 60 -3.25 3.03 -2.81
C ILE A 60 -2.31 4.09 -2.25
N SER A 61 -1.70 4.87 -3.12
CA SER A 61 -0.78 5.95 -2.79
C SER A 61 -1.44 7.33 -2.93
N ASP A 62 -0.71 8.38 -2.54
CA ASP A 62 -1.14 9.77 -2.66
C ASP A 62 -1.52 10.14 -4.10
N GLY A 63 -0.73 9.76 -5.10
CA GLY A 63 -1.07 9.97 -6.50
C GLY A 63 -2.25 9.11 -6.94
N GLY A 64 -2.28 7.83 -6.55
CA GLY A 64 -3.33 6.89 -6.95
C GLY A 64 -4.71 7.29 -6.45
N ILE A 65 -4.83 7.85 -5.24
CA ILE A 65 -6.13 8.23 -4.67
C ILE A 65 -6.74 9.46 -5.32
N GLN A 66 -5.94 10.26 -6.00
CA GLN A 66 -6.37 11.45 -6.74
C GLN A 66 -6.89 11.13 -8.14
N GLU A 67 -6.57 9.95 -8.69
CA GLU A 67 -7.02 9.56 -10.02
C GLU A 67 -8.55 9.46 -10.09
N GLU A 68 -9.15 10.04 -11.14
CA GLU A 68 -10.61 10.03 -11.33
C GLU A 68 -11.20 8.62 -11.38
N ILE A 69 -10.46 7.68 -11.97
CA ILE A 69 -10.91 6.28 -12.01
C ILE A 69 -10.93 5.64 -10.62
N SER A 70 -9.98 5.99 -9.74
CA SER A 70 -9.98 5.55 -8.33
C SER A 70 -11.20 6.10 -7.59
N GLN A 71 -11.53 7.36 -7.80
CA GLN A 71 -12.68 8.02 -7.19
C GLN A 71 -13.99 7.42 -7.69
N GLY A 72 -14.10 7.16 -8.98
CA GLY A 72 -15.25 6.46 -9.57
C GLY A 72 -15.45 5.07 -8.97
N ALA A 73 -14.38 4.28 -8.86
CA ALA A 73 -14.39 2.96 -8.24
C ALA A 73 -14.75 3.03 -6.75
N GLY A 74 -14.19 4.02 -6.02
CA GLY A 74 -14.50 4.26 -4.61
C GLY A 74 -15.99 4.54 -4.36
N ARG A 75 -16.61 5.37 -5.19
CA ARG A 75 -18.05 5.64 -5.12
C ARG A 75 -18.89 4.38 -5.37
N ILE A 76 -18.52 3.57 -6.35
CA ILE A 76 -19.21 2.31 -6.64
C ILE A 76 -19.10 1.34 -5.47
N ALA A 77 -17.90 1.20 -4.90
CA ALA A 77 -17.67 0.31 -3.77
C ALA A 77 -18.52 0.70 -2.54
N GLY A 78 -18.60 2.00 -2.25
CA GLY A 78 -19.45 2.52 -1.17
C GLY A 78 -20.93 2.30 -1.43
N LEU A 79 -21.41 2.61 -2.64
CA LEU A 79 -22.82 2.38 -3.04
C LEU A 79 -23.22 0.91 -2.91
N LEU A 80 -22.34 -0.01 -3.29
CA LEU A 80 -22.61 -1.45 -3.23
C LEU A 80 -22.36 -2.05 -1.84
N GLY A 81 -21.84 -1.28 -0.89
CA GLY A 81 -21.50 -1.73 0.45
C GLY A 81 -20.53 -2.91 0.44
N LEU A 82 -19.44 -2.85 -0.34
CA LEU A 82 -18.50 -3.96 -0.53
C LEU A 82 -17.65 -4.19 0.73
N SER A 83 -18.24 -4.74 1.78
CA SER A 83 -17.59 -5.00 3.07
C SER A 83 -16.44 -6.02 3.02
N ASN A 84 -16.31 -6.73 1.92
CA ASN A 84 -15.20 -7.60 1.61
C ASN A 84 -13.96 -6.87 1.05
N LEU A 85 -14.07 -5.56 0.77
CA LEU A 85 -12.97 -4.73 0.27
C LEU A 85 -12.33 -3.92 1.41
N ILE A 86 -11.02 -4.10 1.60
CA ILE A 86 -10.19 -3.36 2.55
C ILE A 86 -9.08 -2.68 1.77
N MET A 87 -9.06 -1.35 1.79
CA MET A 87 -8.06 -0.54 1.12
C MET A 87 -7.16 0.16 2.14
N TYR A 88 -5.85 0.02 2.00
CA TYR A 88 -4.85 0.76 2.76
C TYR A 88 -4.31 1.91 1.92
N TYR A 89 -4.50 3.13 2.39
CA TYR A 89 -3.93 4.32 1.80
C TYR A 89 -2.63 4.68 2.50
N ASP A 90 -1.52 4.56 1.80
CA ASP A 90 -0.20 5.03 2.24
C ASP A 90 -0.11 6.54 2.03
N SER A 91 -0.51 7.28 3.06
CA SER A 91 -0.59 8.74 3.07
C SER A 91 0.70 9.32 3.62
N ASN A 92 1.68 9.51 2.77
CA ASN A 92 3.00 10.04 3.12
C ASN A 92 3.23 11.48 2.65
N ASP A 93 2.22 12.09 2.04
CA ASP A 93 2.17 13.48 1.59
C ASP A 93 3.19 13.84 0.48
N VAL A 94 3.84 12.84 -0.15
CA VAL A 94 4.82 13.03 -1.23
C VAL A 94 4.36 12.37 -2.52
N GLN A 95 4.47 13.08 -3.62
CA GLN A 95 4.20 12.59 -4.97
C GLN A 95 5.47 12.61 -5.83
N LEU A 96 5.34 12.24 -7.11
CA LEU A 96 6.49 12.10 -8.01
C LEU A 96 7.37 13.36 -8.10
N SER A 97 6.78 14.55 -8.05
CA SER A 97 7.49 15.82 -8.27
C SER A 97 7.15 16.91 -7.26
N THR A 98 6.25 16.66 -6.29
CA THR A 98 5.76 17.68 -5.38
C THR A 98 5.12 17.07 -4.11
N PHE A 99 4.69 17.93 -3.19
CA PHE A 99 3.88 17.54 -2.04
C PHE A 99 2.38 17.56 -2.39
N VAL A 100 1.60 16.73 -1.69
CA VAL A 100 0.15 16.61 -1.91
C VAL A 100 -0.57 17.95 -1.75
N ASN A 101 -0.23 18.73 -0.73
CA ASN A 101 -0.86 20.03 -0.44
C ASN A 101 -0.59 21.12 -1.47
N GLU A 102 0.32 20.89 -2.42
CA GLU A 102 0.57 21.82 -3.54
C GLU A 102 -0.40 21.57 -4.71
N VAL A 103 -1.05 20.41 -4.76
CA VAL A 103 -1.90 20.01 -5.90
C VAL A 103 -3.34 19.71 -5.51
N THR A 104 -3.64 19.43 -4.25
CA THR A 104 -5.01 19.20 -3.77
C THR A 104 -5.21 19.73 -2.35
N SER A 105 -6.45 20.16 -2.08
CA SER A 105 -6.93 20.57 -0.75
C SER A 105 -8.01 19.62 -0.22
N GLU A 106 -8.21 18.46 -0.85
CA GLU A 106 -9.28 17.54 -0.50
C GLU A 106 -9.00 16.83 0.83
N ASP A 107 -10.04 16.71 1.64
CA ASP A 107 -10.04 15.80 2.79
C ASP A 107 -10.48 14.40 2.34
N THR A 108 -9.52 13.52 2.17
CA THR A 108 -9.77 12.15 1.71
C THR A 108 -10.65 11.36 2.68
N ALA A 109 -10.49 11.55 3.99
CA ALA A 109 -11.31 10.86 4.98
C ALA A 109 -12.78 11.26 4.86
N MET A 110 -13.06 12.55 4.82
CA MET A 110 -14.42 13.07 4.63
C MET A 110 -15.03 12.63 3.29
N LYS A 111 -14.23 12.63 2.22
CA LYS A 111 -14.66 12.21 0.89
C LYS A 111 -15.12 10.76 0.87
N TYR A 112 -14.32 9.84 1.40
CA TYR A 112 -14.67 8.42 1.45
C TYR A 112 -15.83 8.13 2.43
N GLN A 113 -15.89 8.84 3.57
CA GLN A 113 -17.04 8.77 4.48
C GLN A 113 -18.34 9.18 3.78
N ALA A 114 -18.32 10.25 2.99
CA ALA A 114 -19.47 10.68 2.20
C ALA A 114 -19.90 9.65 1.14
N TRP A 115 -19.00 8.81 0.66
CA TRP A 115 -19.31 7.68 -0.22
C TRP A 115 -19.77 6.42 0.51
N GLY A 116 -19.89 6.45 1.84
CA GLY A 116 -20.37 5.32 2.64
C GLY A 116 -19.30 4.32 3.07
N TRP A 117 -18.04 4.69 3.05
CA TRP A 117 -16.95 3.86 3.54
C TRP A 117 -16.79 3.95 5.07
N ASN A 118 -16.37 2.85 5.69
CA ASN A 118 -15.76 2.86 7.01
C ASN A 118 -14.32 3.41 6.88
N VAL A 119 -14.00 4.51 7.58
CA VAL A 119 -12.69 5.16 7.44
C VAL A 119 -11.97 5.16 8.79
N ILE A 120 -10.74 4.64 8.80
CA ILE A 120 -9.88 4.51 9.98
C ILE A 120 -8.57 5.23 9.69
N THR A 121 -8.21 6.24 10.47
CA THR A 121 -6.91 6.92 10.34
C THR A 121 -5.98 6.47 11.45
N ILE A 122 -4.74 6.12 11.10
CA ILE A 122 -3.73 5.57 12.01
C ILE A 122 -2.35 6.16 11.75
N ASN A 123 -1.45 5.99 12.71
CA ASN A 123 -0.02 6.07 12.46
C ASN A 123 0.42 4.83 11.64
N GLY A 124 0.61 5.00 10.34
CA GLY A 124 0.98 3.94 9.40
C GLY A 124 2.41 3.39 9.59
N ASN A 125 3.18 3.96 10.52
CA ASN A 125 4.48 3.41 10.93
C ASN A 125 4.42 2.66 12.27
N ASP A 126 3.24 2.54 12.89
CA ASP A 126 3.04 1.77 14.12
C ASP A 126 2.38 0.42 13.82
N ALA A 127 3.12 -0.67 14.05
CA ALA A 127 2.65 -2.02 13.78
C ALA A 127 1.45 -2.44 14.65
N ALA A 128 1.29 -1.88 15.86
CA ALA A 128 0.17 -2.19 16.72
C ALA A 128 -1.12 -1.52 16.20
N GLU A 129 -1.02 -0.25 15.78
CA GLU A 129 -2.14 0.45 15.16
C GLU A 129 -2.56 -0.19 13.83
N ILE A 130 -1.60 -0.61 12.99
CA ILE A 130 -1.89 -1.33 11.75
C ILE A 130 -2.66 -2.62 12.02
N ARG A 131 -2.21 -3.44 13.00
CA ARG A 131 -2.91 -4.69 13.36
C ARG A 131 -4.31 -4.43 13.88
N ALA A 132 -4.49 -3.42 14.72
CA ALA A 132 -5.79 -3.04 15.26
C ALA A 132 -6.75 -2.58 14.16
N ALA A 133 -6.28 -1.75 13.23
CA ALA A 133 -7.06 -1.28 12.09
C ALA A 133 -7.46 -2.42 11.14
N LEU A 134 -6.54 -3.34 10.83
CA LEU A 134 -6.83 -4.52 10.02
C LEU A 134 -7.84 -5.44 10.70
N LYS A 135 -7.75 -5.62 12.03
CA LYS A 135 -8.75 -6.39 12.78
C LYS A 135 -10.13 -5.75 12.67
N ASN A 136 -10.24 -4.44 12.95
CA ASN A 136 -11.49 -3.70 12.82
C ASN A 136 -12.07 -3.79 11.39
N ALA A 137 -11.24 -3.62 10.36
CA ALA A 137 -11.64 -3.73 8.97
C ALA A 137 -12.18 -5.14 8.60
N ASN A 138 -11.61 -6.19 9.19
CA ASN A 138 -12.09 -7.56 8.97
C ASN A 138 -13.43 -7.85 9.66
N GLU A 139 -13.73 -7.15 10.75
CA GLU A 139 -14.98 -7.24 11.50
C GLU A 139 -16.12 -6.39 10.89
N GLU A 140 -15.81 -5.44 10.01
CA GLU A 140 -16.82 -4.65 9.29
C GLU A 140 -17.58 -5.52 8.27
N THR A 141 -18.89 -5.52 8.33
CA THR A 141 -19.78 -6.40 7.55
C THR A 141 -20.69 -5.68 6.55
N GLU A 142 -20.75 -4.35 6.60
CA GLU A 142 -21.72 -3.57 5.81
C GLU A 142 -21.04 -2.68 4.75
N ARG A 143 -19.84 -2.18 5.05
CA ARG A 143 -19.19 -1.13 4.26
C ARG A 143 -17.77 -1.52 3.86
N PRO A 144 -17.27 -1.07 2.69
CA PRO A 144 -15.84 -1.14 2.41
C PRO A 144 -15.05 -0.32 3.43
N THR A 145 -13.83 -0.75 3.76
CA THR A 145 -12.99 -0.05 4.72
C THR A 145 -11.79 0.61 4.04
N LEU A 146 -11.60 1.90 4.32
CA LEU A 146 -10.39 2.64 4.02
C LEU A 146 -9.57 2.83 5.31
N ILE A 147 -8.36 2.29 5.33
CA ILE A 147 -7.37 2.57 6.38
C ILE A 147 -6.42 3.64 5.84
N ILE A 148 -6.42 4.82 6.43
CA ILE A 148 -5.49 5.91 6.10
C ILE A 148 -4.30 5.80 7.03
N GLY A 149 -3.21 5.22 6.56
CA GLY A 149 -1.94 5.13 7.29
C GLY A 149 -1.09 6.37 7.03
N LYS A 150 -0.96 7.24 8.03
CA LYS A 150 -0.01 8.34 7.94
C LYS A 150 1.40 7.81 8.10
N THR A 151 2.20 7.90 7.04
CA THR A 151 3.55 7.35 6.97
C THR A 151 4.57 8.42 6.66
N ILE A 152 5.83 8.05 6.74
CA ILE A 152 6.98 8.92 6.42
C ILE A 152 7.61 8.43 5.13
N MET A 153 7.64 9.27 4.09
CA MET A 153 8.35 8.94 2.85
C MET A 153 9.83 8.69 3.13
N GLY A 154 10.34 7.53 2.70
CA GLY A 154 11.72 7.15 2.90
C GLY A 154 12.09 7.02 4.39
N LYS A 155 11.20 6.51 5.23
CA LYS A 155 11.42 6.34 6.67
C LYS A 155 12.76 5.66 6.96
N GLY A 156 13.55 6.30 7.82
CA GLY A 156 14.89 5.83 8.21
C GLY A 156 15.99 6.13 7.20
N ALA A 157 15.67 6.76 6.06
CA ALA A 157 16.68 7.15 5.08
C ALA A 157 17.65 8.20 5.66
N MET A 158 18.96 7.99 5.42
CA MET A 158 20.03 8.84 5.93
C MET A 158 20.87 9.39 4.78
N GLY A 159 21.30 10.63 4.94
CA GLY A 159 22.25 11.27 4.03
C GLY A 159 23.70 10.82 4.28
N PRO A 160 24.64 11.24 3.40
CA PRO A 160 26.06 10.87 3.49
C PRO A 160 26.75 11.33 4.78
N ASN A 161 26.30 12.44 5.36
CA ASN A 161 26.86 13.00 6.58
C ASN A 161 26.11 12.61 7.85
N GLY A 162 25.18 11.63 7.75
CA GLY A 162 24.35 11.18 8.87
C GLY A 162 23.11 12.02 9.16
N GLU A 163 22.77 12.96 8.29
CA GLU A 163 21.53 13.74 8.37
C GLU A 163 20.31 12.90 7.93
N SER A 164 19.11 13.24 8.43
CA SER A 164 17.86 12.61 7.95
C SER A 164 17.62 12.93 6.48
N PHE A 165 17.23 11.90 5.72
CA PHE A 165 16.86 12.01 4.31
C PHE A 165 15.37 11.67 4.07
N GLU A 166 14.57 11.69 5.13
CA GLU A 166 13.14 11.45 5.11
C GLU A 166 12.36 12.61 4.47
N ASN A 167 11.14 12.32 4.00
CA ASN A 167 10.19 13.30 3.44
C ASN A 167 10.75 14.15 2.29
N LYS A 168 11.64 13.56 1.49
CA LYS A 168 12.19 14.26 0.32
C LYS A 168 11.51 13.80 -0.95
N VAL A 169 11.00 14.73 -1.75
CA VAL A 169 10.45 14.45 -3.09
C VAL A 169 11.41 13.67 -3.96
N SER A 170 12.73 13.94 -3.83
CA SER A 170 13.78 13.22 -4.59
C SER A 170 13.87 11.72 -4.29
N THR A 171 13.30 11.24 -3.17
CA THR A 171 13.27 9.79 -2.85
C THR A 171 12.11 9.07 -3.53
N HIS A 172 11.11 9.79 -4.02
CA HIS A 172 9.95 9.19 -4.63
C HIS A 172 10.30 8.55 -6.00
N GLY A 173 10.12 7.24 -6.09
CA GLY A 173 10.35 6.49 -7.33
C GLY A 173 11.82 6.38 -7.79
N GLN A 174 12.78 6.81 -6.96
CA GLN A 174 14.20 6.71 -7.25
C GLN A 174 14.90 5.77 -6.26
N PRO A 175 15.94 5.02 -6.69
CA PRO A 175 16.83 4.36 -5.75
C PRO A 175 17.46 5.39 -4.81
N LEU A 176 17.56 5.09 -3.52
CA LEU A 176 18.05 6.02 -2.50
C LEU A 176 19.41 6.65 -2.84
N GLY A 177 20.37 5.85 -3.35
CA GLY A 177 21.66 6.36 -3.77
C GLY A 177 21.58 7.36 -4.92
N ALA A 178 20.71 7.13 -5.90
CA ALA A 178 20.47 8.06 -7.02
C ALA A 178 19.79 9.36 -6.54
N ALA A 179 18.98 9.28 -5.49
CA ALA A 179 18.35 10.44 -4.86
C ALA A 179 19.32 11.27 -4.01
N GLY A 180 20.52 10.77 -3.75
CA GLY A 180 21.56 11.44 -2.94
C GLY A 180 21.64 10.95 -1.48
N ALA A 181 20.88 9.93 -1.08
CA ALA A 181 20.99 9.31 0.22
C ALA A 181 22.16 8.31 0.30
N SER A 182 22.61 7.99 1.51
CA SER A 182 23.60 6.95 1.79
C SER A 182 22.90 5.63 2.08
N ILE A 183 23.09 4.63 1.22
CA ILE A 183 22.53 3.29 1.41
C ILE A 183 23.10 2.65 2.68
N ALA A 184 24.40 2.73 2.89
CA ALA A 184 25.06 2.13 4.06
C ALA A 184 24.55 2.75 5.37
N ASN A 185 24.50 4.10 5.45
CA ASN A 185 23.98 4.79 6.64
C ASN A 185 22.50 4.45 6.88
N THR A 186 21.71 4.34 5.83
CA THR A 186 20.29 3.96 5.91
C THR A 186 20.13 2.55 6.46
N ILE A 187 20.88 1.57 5.93
CA ILE A 187 20.84 0.18 6.41
C ILE A 187 21.20 0.11 7.89
N THR A 188 22.29 0.79 8.28
CA THR A 188 22.75 0.83 9.68
C THR A 188 21.70 1.50 10.59
N ASN A 189 21.10 2.61 10.15
CA ASN A 189 20.06 3.31 10.91
C ASN A 189 18.79 2.45 11.11
N LEU A 190 18.50 1.58 10.17
CA LEU A 190 17.39 0.63 10.25
C LEU A 190 17.72 -0.66 11.02
N GLY A 191 18.92 -0.76 11.60
CA GLY A 191 19.38 -1.91 12.38
C GLY A 191 19.89 -3.07 11.55
N GLY A 192 20.13 -2.88 10.25
CA GLY A 192 20.72 -3.86 9.35
C GLY A 192 22.24 -3.81 9.32
N ASP A 193 22.82 -4.77 8.61
CA ASP A 193 24.25 -4.86 8.33
C ASP A 193 24.54 -4.35 6.90
N ALA A 194 25.25 -3.24 6.79
CA ALA A 194 25.58 -2.64 5.50
C ALA A 194 26.54 -3.50 4.66
N GLU A 195 27.37 -4.34 5.29
CA GLU A 195 28.27 -5.28 4.61
C GLU A 195 27.53 -6.52 4.11
N ASN A 196 26.36 -6.85 4.72
CA ASN A 196 25.52 -7.98 4.34
C ASN A 196 24.03 -7.57 4.29
N PRO A 197 23.65 -6.70 3.34
CA PRO A 197 22.32 -6.06 3.32
C PRO A 197 21.15 -7.01 3.02
N PHE A 198 21.42 -8.25 2.59
CA PHE A 198 20.38 -9.24 2.23
C PHE A 198 20.23 -10.35 3.27
N VAL A 199 20.82 -10.19 4.47
CA VAL A 199 20.63 -11.17 5.54
C VAL A 199 19.15 -11.21 5.97
N ILE A 200 18.61 -12.42 6.10
CA ILE A 200 17.29 -12.64 6.71
C ILE A 200 17.52 -13.03 8.16
N PHE A 201 16.95 -12.27 9.10
CA PHE A 201 17.09 -12.54 10.53
C PHE A 201 16.48 -13.89 10.91
N ASP A 202 17.04 -14.57 11.91
CA ASP A 202 16.66 -15.93 12.23
C ASP A 202 15.23 -16.04 12.79
N ASP A 203 14.77 -15.06 13.57
CA ASP A 203 13.39 -14.96 14.04
C ASP A 203 12.37 -14.87 12.90
N VAL A 204 12.74 -14.16 11.81
CA VAL A 204 11.93 -14.08 10.59
C VAL A 204 11.87 -15.43 9.89
N LYS A 205 13.02 -16.13 9.74
CA LYS A 205 13.08 -17.48 9.18
C LYS A 205 12.20 -18.47 9.96
N GLU A 206 12.29 -18.43 11.29
CA GLU A 206 11.47 -19.28 12.16
C GLU A 206 9.98 -18.97 12.04
N LEU A 207 9.60 -17.68 11.94
CA LEU A 207 8.21 -17.27 11.78
C LEU A 207 7.60 -17.85 10.51
N TYR A 208 8.32 -17.75 9.38
CA TYR A 208 7.85 -18.29 8.11
C TYR A 208 7.86 -19.81 8.08
N ALA A 209 8.88 -20.46 8.65
CA ALA A 209 8.94 -21.92 8.73
C ALA A 209 7.78 -22.54 9.53
N LYS A 210 7.23 -21.82 10.51
CA LYS A 210 6.04 -22.27 11.28
C LYS A 210 4.73 -22.15 10.51
N ARG A 211 4.71 -21.43 9.38
CA ARG A 211 3.51 -21.18 8.58
C ARG A 211 3.50 -21.90 7.22
N ALA A 212 4.65 -22.40 6.80
CA ALA A 212 4.82 -23.24 5.62
C ALA A 212 4.48 -24.70 5.93
#